data_3f619e842bb6dc1321045200b3272906
#
_entry.id   3f619e842bb6dc1321045200b3272906
#
_cell.length_a   1.000
_cell.length_b   1.000
_cell.length_c   1.000
_cell.angle_alpha   90.00
_cell.angle_beta   90.00
_cell.angle_gamma   90.00
#
_symmetry.space_group_name_H-M   'P 1'
#
loop_
_entity.id
_entity.type
_entity.pdbx_description
1 polymer ?
#
loop_
_entity_poly.entity_id
_entity_poly.type
_entity_poly.pdbx_seq_one_letter_code
_entity_poly.pdbx_strand_id
1 'polypeptide(L)'
;MDKQRIDEIVGDIYEASMKAKDQGGALELYVLLSSLEKAAGTFKKELLEAAIEERERYDKREQVIRAGMEVSVMQTTRWSYQDPEIDRYKTLIKGRELLAKKSATTGASICDENGVLVEPAIAKTST
;
A
#
# COMPACT_ATOMS: atom_id res chain seq x y z
N MET A 1 10.34 -20.81 -13.86
CA MET A 1 10.70 -20.64 -12.43
C MET A 1 9.68 -21.39 -11.59
N ASP A 2 10.13 -22.23 -10.69
CA ASP A 2 9.26 -23.00 -9.82
C ASP A 2 9.34 -22.51 -8.35
N LYS A 3 8.50 -23.09 -7.50
CA LYS A 3 8.46 -22.74 -6.08
C LYS A 3 9.77 -23.00 -5.37
N GLN A 4 10.44 -24.11 -5.69
CA GLN A 4 11.73 -24.46 -5.09
C GLN A 4 12.77 -23.37 -5.35
N ARG A 5 12.83 -22.85 -6.56
CA ARG A 5 13.75 -21.77 -6.92
C ARG A 5 13.45 -20.49 -6.16
N ILE A 6 12.17 -20.17 -6.00
CA ILE A 6 11.75 -19.00 -5.20
C ILE A 6 12.16 -19.19 -3.73
N ASP A 7 11.94 -20.37 -3.16
CA ASP A 7 12.31 -20.66 -1.77
C ASP A 7 13.82 -20.56 -1.55
N GLU A 8 14.63 -20.99 -2.51
CA GLU A 8 16.09 -20.84 -2.48
C GLU A 8 16.50 -19.36 -2.47
N ILE A 9 15.88 -18.54 -3.33
CA ILE A 9 16.14 -17.10 -3.39
C ILE A 9 15.74 -16.41 -2.08
N VAL A 10 14.60 -16.76 -1.52
CA VAL A 10 14.15 -16.23 -0.22
C VAL A 10 15.13 -16.61 0.89
N GLY A 11 15.62 -17.85 0.89
CA GLY A 11 16.63 -18.32 1.84
C GLY A 11 17.94 -17.53 1.73
N ASP A 12 18.41 -17.29 0.52
CA ASP A 12 19.62 -16.49 0.26
C ASP A 12 19.46 -15.06 0.77
N ILE A 13 18.31 -14.45 0.54
CA ILE A 13 17.98 -13.09 1.03
C ILE A 13 17.94 -13.08 2.55
N TYR A 14 17.34 -14.09 3.18
CA TYR A 14 17.31 -14.20 4.64
C TYR A 14 18.73 -14.24 5.24
N GLU A 15 19.60 -15.07 4.70
CA GLU A 15 21.00 -15.17 5.16
C GLU A 15 21.74 -13.85 4.96
N ALA A 16 21.58 -13.19 3.81
CA ALA A 16 22.17 -11.89 3.54
C ALA A 16 21.68 -10.82 4.52
N SER A 17 20.38 -10.85 4.88
CA SER A 17 19.78 -9.93 5.84
C SER A 17 20.37 -10.11 7.24
N MET A 18 20.56 -11.34 7.68
CA MET A 18 21.16 -11.62 8.99
C MET A 18 22.61 -11.12 9.05
N LYS A 19 23.39 -11.38 8.00
CA LYS A 19 24.77 -10.89 7.90
C LYS A 19 24.84 -9.36 7.88
N ALA A 20 23.93 -8.71 7.16
CA ALA A 20 23.90 -7.25 7.06
C ALA A 20 23.60 -6.59 8.41
N LYS A 21 22.78 -7.19 9.24
CA LYS A 21 22.50 -6.70 10.60
C LYS A 21 23.74 -6.75 11.49
N ASP A 22 24.53 -7.80 11.38
CA ASP A 22 25.68 -8.06 12.26
C ASP A 22 26.97 -7.41 11.75
N GLN A 23 27.18 -7.37 10.43
CA GLN A 23 28.45 -7.00 9.80
C GLN A 23 28.38 -5.66 9.03
N GLY A 24 27.23 -5.04 8.95
CA GLY A 24 27.00 -3.84 8.15
C GLY A 24 26.50 -4.16 6.75
N GLY A 25 26.08 -3.11 6.04
CA GLY A 25 25.50 -3.24 4.70
C GLY A 25 23.98 -3.30 4.69
N ALA A 26 23.33 -3.08 5.83
CA ALA A 26 21.87 -3.12 5.93
C ALA A 26 21.18 -2.06 5.04
N LEU A 27 21.75 -0.86 4.94
CA LEU A 27 21.19 0.20 4.10
C LEU A 27 21.21 -0.18 2.61
N GLU A 28 22.33 -0.69 2.13
CA GLU A 28 22.46 -1.14 0.74
C GLU A 28 21.49 -2.27 0.43
N LEU A 29 21.42 -3.27 1.30
CA LEU A 29 20.49 -4.39 1.14
C LEU A 29 19.04 -3.93 1.15
N TYR A 30 18.69 -2.99 2.03
CA TYR A 30 17.34 -2.40 2.07
C TYR A 30 16.98 -1.75 0.73
N VAL A 31 17.88 -0.97 0.15
CA VAL A 31 17.66 -0.33 -1.15
C VAL A 31 17.51 -1.36 -2.27
N LEU A 32 18.34 -2.39 -2.28
CA LEU A 32 18.26 -3.48 -3.26
C LEU A 32 16.93 -4.24 -3.14
N LEU A 33 16.50 -4.55 -1.94
CA LEU A 33 15.21 -5.21 -1.70
C LEU A 33 14.02 -4.34 -2.09
N SER A 34 14.09 -3.03 -1.86
CA SER A 34 13.07 -2.09 -2.32
C SER A 34 12.95 -2.07 -3.84
N SER A 35 14.09 -2.12 -4.54
CA SER A 35 14.12 -2.21 -6.00
C SER A 35 13.53 -3.54 -6.50
N LEU A 36 13.85 -4.63 -5.84
CA LEU A 36 13.31 -5.96 -6.16
C LEU A 36 11.78 -6.00 -5.94
N GLU A 37 11.30 -5.47 -4.84
CA GLU A 37 9.87 -5.39 -4.53
C GLU A 37 9.11 -4.61 -5.61
N LYS A 38 9.66 -3.48 -6.03
CA LYS A 38 9.08 -2.64 -7.08
C LYS A 38 9.03 -3.39 -8.42
N ALA A 39 10.11 -4.05 -8.80
CA ALA A 39 10.19 -4.84 -10.03
C ALA A 39 9.19 -6.01 -9.99
N ALA A 40 9.14 -6.75 -8.89
CA ALA A 40 8.19 -7.85 -8.71
C ALA A 40 6.74 -7.35 -8.78
N GLY A 41 6.43 -6.21 -8.20
CA GLY A 41 5.11 -5.59 -8.28
C GLY A 41 4.71 -5.23 -9.71
N THR A 42 5.64 -4.74 -10.51
CA THR A 42 5.41 -4.43 -11.93
C THR A 42 5.12 -5.70 -12.73
N PHE A 43 5.91 -6.75 -12.54
CA PHE A 43 5.69 -8.02 -13.21
C PHE A 43 4.36 -8.68 -12.81
N LYS A 44 4.00 -8.60 -11.55
CA LYS A 44 2.69 -9.08 -11.07
C LYS A 44 1.53 -8.37 -11.76
N LYS A 45 1.63 -7.06 -11.95
CA LYS A 45 0.59 -6.29 -12.65
C LYS A 45 0.46 -6.71 -14.12
N GLU A 46 1.58 -6.95 -14.78
CA GLU A 46 1.59 -7.40 -16.17
C GLU A 46 0.97 -8.80 -16.34
N LEU A 47 1.15 -9.66 -15.34
CA LEU A 47 0.61 -11.02 -15.34
C LEU A 47 -0.84 -11.11 -14.85
N LEU A 48 -1.35 -10.09 -14.16
CA LEU A 48 -2.62 -10.15 -13.45
C LEU A 48 -3.78 -10.53 -14.35
N GLU A 49 -3.91 -9.89 -15.50
CA GLU A 49 -5.00 -10.13 -16.43
C GLU A 49 -5.00 -11.57 -16.95
N ALA A 50 -3.84 -12.03 -17.39
CA ALA A 50 -3.65 -13.41 -17.85
C ALA A 50 -3.91 -14.44 -16.75
N ALA A 51 -3.49 -14.13 -15.51
CA ALA A 51 -3.71 -15.00 -14.35
C ALA A 51 -5.20 -15.12 -14.01
N ILE A 52 -5.94 -14.01 -14.08
CA ILE A 52 -7.41 -14.01 -13.87
C ILE A 52 -8.10 -14.84 -14.94
N GLU A 53 -7.74 -14.67 -16.21
CA GLU A 53 -8.30 -15.46 -17.31
C GLU A 53 -8.04 -16.95 -17.12
N GLU A 54 -6.84 -17.33 -16.69
CA GLU A 54 -6.51 -18.72 -16.43
C GLU A 54 -7.33 -19.29 -15.28
N ARG A 55 -7.52 -18.54 -14.19
CA ARG A 55 -8.35 -18.96 -13.06
C ARG A 55 -9.82 -19.12 -13.45
N GLU A 56 -10.34 -18.25 -14.29
CA GLU A 56 -11.74 -18.28 -14.75
C GLU A 56 -12.09 -19.46 -15.66
N ARG A 57 -11.10 -20.17 -16.20
CA ARG A 57 -11.30 -21.42 -16.93
C ARG A 57 -11.79 -22.56 -16.04
N TYR A 58 -11.64 -22.42 -14.72
CA TYR A 58 -12.10 -23.39 -13.74
C TYR A 58 -13.42 -22.93 -13.11
N ASP A 59 -14.21 -23.89 -12.60
CA ASP A 59 -15.44 -23.59 -11.86
C ASP A 59 -15.10 -22.78 -10.60
N LYS A 60 -15.97 -21.86 -10.21
CA LYS A 60 -15.82 -21.05 -9.00
C LYS A 60 -15.69 -21.89 -7.73
N ARG A 61 -16.32 -23.07 -7.72
CA ARG A 61 -16.26 -24.02 -6.60
C ARG A 61 -15.06 -24.93 -6.65
N GLU A 62 -14.38 -24.99 -7.78
CA GLU A 62 -13.21 -25.85 -7.96
C GLU A 62 -12.01 -25.24 -7.23
N GLN A 63 -11.36 -26.08 -6.43
CA GLN A 63 -10.14 -25.68 -5.74
C GLN A 63 -8.98 -25.68 -6.73
N VAL A 64 -8.36 -24.53 -6.93
CA VAL A 64 -7.17 -24.38 -7.78
C VAL A 64 -5.97 -24.08 -6.91
N ILE A 65 -4.98 -24.97 -6.94
CA ILE A 65 -3.75 -24.83 -6.17
C ILE A 65 -2.59 -24.63 -7.13
N ARG A 66 -1.80 -23.58 -6.91
CA ARG A 66 -0.56 -23.31 -7.65
C ARG A 66 0.54 -22.93 -6.69
N ALA A 67 1.71 -23.50 -6.86
CA ALA A 67 2.87 -23.28 -5.99
C ALA A 67 2.54 -23.50 -4.49
N GLY A 68 1.67 -24.46 -4.18
CA GLY A 68 1.24 -24.79 -2.81
C GLY A 68 0.22 -23.85 -2.19
N MET A 69 -0.33 -22.91 -2.95
CA MET A 69 -1.30 -21.92 -2.47
C MET A 69 -2.62 -22.04 -3.22
N GLU A 70 -3.73 -21.89 -2.48
CA GLU A 70 -5.05 -21.83 -3.07
C GLU A 70 -5.25 -20.48 -3.76
N VAL A 71 -5.75 -20.51 -4.99
CA VAL A 71 -5.95 -19.32 -5.82
C VAL A 71 -7.42 -19.05 -6.00
N SER A 72 -7.85 -17.85 -5.66
CA SER A 72 -9.21 -17.36 -5.88
C SER A 72 -9.18 -15.95 -6.47
N VAL A 73 -10.22 -15.62 -7.25
CA VAL A 73 -10.42 -14.26 -7.76
C VAL A 73 -11.47 -13.57 -6.90
N MET A 74 -11.05 -12.45 -6.30
CA MET A 74 -11.96 -11.60 -5.52
C MET A 74 -12.35 -10.38 -6.34
N GLN A 75 -13.66 -10.14 -6.46
CA GLN A 75 -14.16 -8.91 -7.04
C GLN A 75 -14.28 -7.86 -5.94
N THR A 76 -13.60 -6.74 -6.15
CA THR A 76 -13.69 -5.60 -5.23
C THR A 76 -14.60 -4.55 -5.85
N THR A 77 -15.68 -4.21 -5.16
CA THR A 77 -16.57 -3.14 -5.58
C THR A 77 -16.01 -1.81 -5.09
N ARG A 78 -15.76 -0.89 -6.01
CA ARG A 78 -15.40 0.48 -5.68
C ARG A 78 -16.59 1.38 -5.94
N TRP A 79 -16.99 2.13 -4.92
CA TRP A 79 -18.09 3.05 -5.01
C TRP A 79 -17.59 4.43 -5.44
N SER A 80 -18.22 5.01 -6.43
CA SER A 80 -18.04 6.41 -6.79
C SER A 80 -19.32 7.18 -6.48
N TYR A 81 -19.16 8.41 -6.02
CA TYR A 81 -20.28 9.23 -5.58
C TYR A 81 -20.39 10.46 -6.48
N GLN A 82 -21.57 10.69 -7.03
CA GLN A 82 -21.86 11.83 -7.91
C GLN A 82 -22.77 12.87 -7.27
N ASP A 83 -23.02 12.73 -5.97
CA ASP A 83 -23.83 13.68 -5.22
C ASP A 83 -23.03 14.99 -4.99
N PRO A 84 -23.52 16.16 -5.48
CA PRO A 84 -22.85 17.46 -5.27
C PRO A 84 -22.66 17.81 -3.79
N GLU A 85 -23.56 17.38 -2.92
CA GLU A 85 -23.46 17.63 -1.48
C GLU A 85 -22.27 16.88 -0.86
N ILE A 86 -22.00 15.65 -1.32
CA ILE A 86 -20.82 14.89 -0.88
C ILE A 86 -19.55 15.62 -1.28
N ASP A 87 -19.47 16.13 -2.52
CA ASP A 87 -18.33 16.89 -3.01
C ASP A 87 -18.14 18.18 -2.22
N ARG A 88 -19.22 18.86 -1.88
CA ARG A 88 -19.19 20.07 -1.06
C ARG A 88 -18.62 19.78 0.34
N TYR A 89 -19.09 18.72 0.99
CA TYR A 89 -18.59 18.33 2.31
C TYR A 89 -17.12 17.90 2.27
N LYS A 90 -16.70 17.18 1.23
CA LYS A 90 -15.29 16.81 1.05
C LYS A 90 -14.40 18.04 0.94
N THR A 91 -14.84 19.04 0.18
CA THR A 91 -14.10 20.31 0.02
C THR A 91 -14.00 21.06 1.35
N LEU A 92 -15.10 21.13 2.13
CA LEU A 92 -15.11 21.74 3.44
C LEU A 92 -14.17 21.03 4.42
N ILE A 93 -14.17 19.70 4.41
CA ILE A 93 -13.26 18.88 5.25
C ILE A 93 -11.81 19.17 4.89
N LYS A 94 -11.45 19.17 3.60
CA LYS A 94 -10.08 19.46 3.15
C LYS A 94 -9.63 20.87 3.56
N GLY A 95 -10.51 21.86 3.43
CA GLY A 95 -10.22 23.22 3.86
C GLY A 95 -9.96 23.30 5.36
N ARG A 96 -10.73 22.62 6.17
CA ARG A 96 -10.53 22.58 7.62
C ARG A 96 -9.26 21.80 8.00
N GLU A 97 -8.94 20.71 7.30
CA GLU A 97 -7.70 19.98 7.49
C GLU A 97 -6.46 20.85 7.22
N LEU A 98 -6.52 21.70 6.17
CA LEU A 98 -5.45 22.66 5.87
C LEU A 98 -5.27 23.68 7.00
N LEU A 99 -6.36 24.21 7.55
CA LEU A 99 -6.30 25.12 8.69
C LEU A 99 -5.74 24.45 9.94
N ALA A 100 -6.11 23.19 10.19
CA ALA A 100 -5.59 22.41 11.30
C ALA A 100 -4.09 22.17 11.17
N LYS A 101 -3.59 21.84 9.97
CA LYS A 101 -2.16 21.68 9.69
C LYS A 101 -1.41 22.98 9.84
N LYS A 102 -1.97 24.09 9.37
CA LYS A 102 -1.38 25.42 9.50
C LYS A 102 -1.26 25.83 10.97
N SER A 103 -2.31 25.58 11.77
CA SER A 103 -2.27 25.82 13.21
C SER A 103 -1.17 25.03 13.90
N ALA A 104 -1.04 23.73 13.58
CA ALA A 104 0.00 22.86 14.13
C ALA A 104 1.42 23.31 13.74
N THR A 105 1.59 23.73 12.47
CA THR A 105 2.89 24.13 11.92
C THR A 105 3.35 25.48 12.44
N THR A 106 2.44 26.46 12.53
CA THR A 106 2.77 27.84 12.94
C THR A 106 2.64 28.10 14.44
N GLY A 107 1.95 27.21 15.17
CA GLY A 107 1.62 27.41 16.58
C GLY A 107 0.57 28.47 16.83
N ALA A 108 -0.01 29.06 15.78
CA ALA A 108 -1.02 30.10 15.89
C ALA A 108 -2.42 29.49 16.09
N SER A 109 -3.25 30.16 16.91
CA SER A 109 -4.68 29.83 17.00
C SER A 109 -5.39 30.32 15.74
N ILE A 110 -6.10 29.43 15.07
CA ILE A 110 -6.82 29.73 13.82
C ILE A 110 -8.31 29.43 14.03
N CYS A 111 -9.16 30.37 13.61
CA CYS A 111 -10.59 30.21 13.59
C CYS A 111 -11.10 30.04 12.16
N ASP A 112 -12.22 29.34 11.98
CA ASP A 112 -12.91 29.24 10.71
C ASP A 112 -13.73 30.50 10.39
N GLU A 113 -14.48 30.50 9.30
CA GLU A 113 -15.32 31.64 8.86
C GLU A 113 -16.37 32.02 9.89
N ASN A 114 -16.81 31.10 10.73
CA ASN A 114 -17.82 31.32 11.77
C ASN A 114 -17.19 31.66 13.12
N GLY A 115 -15.89 31.88 13.18
CA GLY A 115 -15.18 32.20 14.42
C GLY A 115 -14.96 30.99 15.35
N VAL A 116 -15.18 29.77 14.87
CA VAL A 116 -14.97 28.55 15.64
C VAL A 116 -13.49 28.16 15.56
N LEU A 117 -12.89 27.92 16.72
CA LEU A 117 -11.50 27.52 16.81
C LEU A 117 -11.27 26.17 16.10
N VAL A 118 -10.26 26.11 15.24
CA VAL A 118 -9.82 24.89 14.59
C VAL A 118 -8.76 24.22 15.45
N GLU A 119 -9.02 23.00 15.90
CA GLU A 119 -8.05 22.23 16.67
C GLU A 119 -6.82 21.90 15.81
N PRO A 120 -5.60 22.08 16.33
CA PRO A 120 -4.39 21.77 15.58
C PRO A 120 -4.31 20.28 15.22
N ALA A 121 -3.81 19.99 14.02
CA ALA A 121 -3.53 18.63 13.62
C ALA A 121 -2.39 18.03 14.45
N ILE A 122 -2.46 16.73 14.71
CA ILE A 122 -1.43 16.01 15.43
C ILE A 122 -0.58 15.26 14.40
N ALA A 123 0.71 15.57 14.35
CA ALA A 123 1.64 14.87 13.48
C ALA A 123 2.00 13.51 14.09
N LYS A 124 1.88 12.46 13.28
CA LYS A 124 2.39 11.13 13.62
C LYS A 124 3.54 10.83 12.68
N THR A 125 4.72 10.64 13.24
CA THR A 125 5.91 10.28 12.47
C THR A 125 6.12 8.78 12.57
N SER A 126 6.19 8.10 11.42
CA SER A 126 6.55 6.70 11.33
C SER A 126 7.74 6.53 10.39
N THR A 127 8.67 5.70 10.78
CA THR A 127 9.86 5.36 9.97
C THR A 127 9.73 3.98 9.34
#